data_a2f1173b936d673bea996c3cdb00c0aa
#
_entry.id   a2f1173b936d673bea996c3cdb00c0aa
#
_cell.length_a   1.000
_cell.length_b   1.000
_cell.length_c   1.000
_cell.angle_alpha   90.00
_cell.angle_beta   90.00
_cell.angle_gamma   90.00
#
_symmetry.space_group_name_H-M   'P 1'
#
loop_
_entity.id
_entity.type
_entity.pdbx_description
1 polymer ?
#
loop_
_entity_poly.entity_id
_entity_poly.type
_entity_poly.pdbx_seq_one_letter_code
_entity_poly.pdbx_strand_id
1 'polypeptide(L)'
;MPADRHSSKAILGLAGASLLSLYGTLDFYGQQIERNKAQKDSYGIGAQEQRFEALKRELGANAVAGYLSDLSDPGILLSAQHALAPVLLVDNVPYRFVVGNFSKPLDYSEFGRARNLVLVKDFGNGVTLFRKAD
;
A
#
# COMPACT_ATOMS: atom_id res chain seq x y z
N MET A 1 20.86 25.39 -59.44
CA MET A 1 21.08 24.67 -58.17
C MET A 1 20.82 23.20 -58.42
N PRO A 2 21.81 22.33 -58.32
CA PRO A 2 21.54 20.90 -58.44
C PRO A 2 20.75 20.43 -57.21
N ALA A 3 19.57 19.88 -57.44
CA ALA A 3 18.82 19.23 -56.43
C ALA A 3 19.60 18.00 -55.94
N ASP A 4 20.08 18.01 -54.73
CA ASP A 4 20.71 16.83 -54.10
C ASP A 4 19.73 15.66 -54.13
N ARG A 5 19.91 14.76 -55.09
CA ARG A 5 19.23 13.48 -55.11
C ARG A 5 19.83 12.64 -53.96
N HIS A 6 19.27 12.75 -52.81
CA HIS A 6 19.57 11.78 -51.75
C HIS A 6 19.39 10.36 -52.35
N SER A 7 20.45 9.57 -52.29
CA SER A 7 20.42 8.23 -52.83
C SER A 7 19.23 7.45 -52.21
N SER A 8 18.43 6.79 -53.06
CA SER A 8 17.30 5.98 -52.60
C SER A 8 17.71 4.98 -51.51
N LYS A 9 18.97 4.55 -51.54
CA LYS A 9 19.56 3.69 -50.52
C LYS A 9 19.67 4.37 -49.14
N ALA A 10 20.00 5.68 -49.10
CA ALA A 10 20.08 6.45 -47.88
C ALA A 10 18.68 6.66 -47.24
N ILE A 11 17.69 6.95 -48.10
CA ILE A 11 16.28 7.05 -47.65
C ILE A 11 15.77 5.75 -47.10
N LEU A 12 16.06 4.62 -47.78
CA LEU A 12 15.65 3.28 -47.31
C LEU A 12 16.32 2.91 -45.99
N GLY A 13 17.62 3.23 -45.85
CA GLY A 13 18.35 3.01 -44.60
C GLY A 13 17.79 3.84 -43.43
N LEU A 14 17.46 5.09 -43.67
CA LEU A 14 16.86 5.96 -42.66
C LEU A 14 15.47 5.49 -42.25
N ALA A 15 14.64 5.10 -43.21
CA ALA A 15 13.31 4.56 -42.94
C ALA A 15 13.40 3.26 -42.13
N GLY A 16 14.31 2.36 -42.49
CA GLY A 16 14.55 1.12 -41.75
C GLY A 16 14.99 1.35 -40.31
N ALA A 17 15.94 2.28 -40.11
CA ALA A 17 16.41 2.67 -38.75
C ALA A 17 15.28 3.26 -37.91
N SER A 18 14.46 4.12 -38.53
CA SER A 18 13.31 4.73 -37.83
C SER A 18 12.26 3.69 -37.41
N LEU A 19 11.95 2.74 -38.26
CA LEU A 19 11.02 1.66 -37.97
C LEU A 19 11.53 0.74 -36.84
N LEU A 20 12.82 0.40 -36.87
CA LEU A 20 13.44 -0.40 -35.80
C LEU A 20 13.44 0.34 -34.46
N SER A 21 13.74 1.65 -34.48
CA SER A 21 13.70 2.49 -33.28
C SER A 21 12.28 2.57 -32.71
N LEU A 22 11.28 2.76 -33.57
CA LEU A 22 9.87 2.80 -33.16
C LEU A 22 9.44 1.45 -32.56
N TYR A 23 9.79 0.35 -33.22
CA TYR A 23 9.50 -1.00 -32.70
C TYR A 23 10.13 -1.23 -31.33
N GLY A 24 11.41 -0.92 -31.16
CA GLY A 24 12.09 -1.07 -29.86
C GLY A 24 11.47 -0.20 -28.75
N THR A 25 11.02 1.00 -29.11
CA THR A 25 10.32 1.89 -28.18
C THR A 25 8.97 1.31 -27.74
N LEU A 26 8.19 0.80 -28.68
CA LEU A 26 6.88 0.20 -28.39
C LEU A 26 7.01 -1.09 -27.56
N ASP A 27 7.99 -1.92 -27.88
CA ASP A 27 8.28 -3.14 -27.11
C ASP A 27 8.70 -2.81 -25.67
N PHE A 28 9.58 -1.81 -25.49
CA PHE A 28 9.98 -1.33 -24.17
C PHE A 28 8.78 -0.83 -23.36
N TYR A 29 7.91 -0.02 -23.95
CA TYR A 29 6.71 0.46 -23.26
C TYR A 29 5.75 -0.68 -22.94
N GLY A 30 5.58 -1.65 -23.82
CA GLY A 30 4.76 -2.85 -23.56
C GLY A 30 5.27 -3.63 -22.34
N GLN A 31 6.57 -3.89 -22.28
CA GLN A 31 7.20 -4.56 -21.14
C GLN A 31 7.09 -3.75 -19.84
N GLN A 32 7.21 -2.43 -19.93
CA GLN A 32 7.08 -1.55 -18.78
C GLN A 32 5.65 -1.55 -18.20
N ILE A 33 4.64 -1.55 -19.07
CA ILE A 33 3.24 -1.66 -18.66
C ILE A 33 2.97 -2.99 -17.98
N GLU A 34 3.47 -4.10 -18.52
CA GLU A 34 3.30 -5.43 -17.91
C GLU A 34 4.02 -5.52 -16.55
N ARG A 35 5.23 -5.00 -16.43
CA ARG A 35 5.95 -4.92 -15.15
C ARG A 35 5.18 -4.07 -14.13
N ASN A 36 4.67 -2.91 -14.53
CA ASN A 36 3.90 -2.05 -13.64
C ASN A 36 2.59 -2.72 -13.20
N LYS A 37 1.93 -3.50 -14.04
CA LYS A 37 0.75 -4.29 -13.66
C LYS A 37 1.10 -5.38 -12.65
N ALA A 38 2.21 -6.09 -12.85
CA ALA A 38 2.69 -7.13 -11.95
C ALA A 38 3.17 -6.55 -10.59
N GLN A 39 3.68 -5.31 -10.58
CA GLN A 39 4.17 -4.63 -9.38
C GLN A 39 3.11 -3.79 -8.67
N LYS A 40 1.88 -3.75 -9.16
CA LYS A 40 0.84 -2.81 -8.70
C LYS A 40 0.54 -2.87 -7.20
N ASP A 41 0.91 -3.94 -6.53
CA ASP A 41 0.78 -4.07 -5.07
C ASP A 41 1.91 -4.93 -4.46
N SER A 42 3.17 -4.65 -4.85
CA SER A 42 4.35 -5.40 -4.40
C SER A 42 4.50 -5.44 -2.87
N TYR A 43 3.92 -4.49 -2.17
CA TYR A 43 3.96 -4.38 -0.71
C TYR A 43 2.60 -4.68 -0.05
N GLY A 44 1.60 -5.14 -0.82
CA GLY A 44 0.26 -5.40 -0.30
C GLY A 44 -0.46 -4.15 0.23
N ILE A 45 -0.08 -2.96 -0.25
CA ILE A 45 -0.62 -1.67 0.24
C ILE A 45 -2.13 -1.59 -0.03
N GLY A 46 -2.57 -1.94 -1.24
CA GLY A 46 -3.99 -1.92 -1.60
C GLY A 46 -4.81 -2.90 -0.78
N ALA A 47 -4.26 -4.10 -0.51
CA ALA A 47 -4.89 -5.07 0.37
C ALA A 47 -5.00 -4.55 1.81
N GLN A 48 -3.97 -3.86 2.30
CA GLN A 48 -4.00 -3.23 3.62
C GLN A 48 -5.00 -2.07 3.69
N GLU A 49 -5.05 -1.20 2.69
CA GLU A 49 -6.04 -0.12 2.63
C GLU A 49 -7.47 -0.66 2.71
N GLN A 50 -7.78 -1.70 1.93
CA GLN A 50 -9.08 -2.35 1.95
C GLN A 50 -9.37 -3.00 3.32
N ARG A 51 -8.37 -3.63 3.93
CA ARG A 51 -8.47 -4.28 5.24
C ARG A 51 -8.80 -3.28 6.35
N PHE A 52 -8.22 -2.08 6.32
CA PHE A 52 -8.39 -1.04 7.34
C PHE A 52 -9.50 -0.03 7.03
N GLU A 53 -10.16 -0.10 5.88
CA GLU A 53 -11.14 0.89 5.44
C GLU A 53 -12.30 1.09 6.44
N ALA A 54 -12.81 0.01 7.00
CA ALA A 54 -13.92 0.07 7.96
C ALA A 54 -13.49 0.75 9.27
N LEU A 55 -12.28 0.45 9.75
CA LEU A 55 -11.69 1.08 10.94
C LEU A 55 -11.42 2.57 10.71
N LYS A 56 -10.90 2.93 9.54
CA LYS A 56 -10.62 4.33 9.15
C LYS A 56 -11.87 5.20 9.21
N ARG A 57 -12.99 4.67 8.77
CA ARG A 57 -14.29 5.37 8.86
C ARG A 57 -14.74 5.58 10.31
N GLU A 58 -14.45 4.65 11.20
CA GLU A 58 -14.82 4.73 12.63
C GLU A 58 -13.98 5.74 13.40
N LEU A 59 -12.67 5.79 13.15
CA LEU A 59 -11.73 6.67 13.87
C LEU A 59 -11.86 8.15 13.47
N GLY A 60 -12.34 8.43 12.25
CA GLY A 60 -12.38 9.78 11.71
C GLY A 60 -11.00 10.33 11.31
N ALA A 61 -11.00 11.47 10.62
CA ALA A 61 -9.79 12.12 10.18
C ALA A 61 -9.03 12.78 11.36
N ASN A 62 -7.71 12.77 11.29
CA ASN A 62 -6.79 13.41 12.25
C ASN A 62 -6.84 12.86 13.70
N ALA A 63 -7.32 11.63 13.88
CA ALA A 63 -7.22 10.97 15.18
C ALA A 63 -5.77 10.51 15.45
N VAL A 64 -5.41 10.42 16.74
CA VAL A 64 -4.20 9.75 17.22
C VAL A 64 -4.62 8.50 17.96
N ALA A 65 -4.08 7.36 17.59
CA ALA A 65 -4.39 6.08 18.20
C ALA A 65 -3.11 5.31 18.54
N GLY A 66 -3.16 4.54 19.62
CA GLY A 66 -2.14 3.54 19.90
C GLY A 66 -2.19 2.41 18.87
N TYR A 67 -1.11 1.68 18.75
CA TYR A 67 -1.02 0.52 17.85
C TYR A 67 -0.50 -0.70 18.60
N LEU A 68 -1.13 -1.84 18.37
CA LEU A 68 -0.74 -3.14 18.90
C LEU A 68 -0.74 -4.17 17.77
N SER A 69 0.28 -5.02 17.74
CA SER A 69 0.39 -6.14 16.81
C SER A 69 0.96 -7.36 17.51
N ASP A 70 0.65 -8.53 16.98
CA ASP A 70 1.30 -9.80 17.35
C ASP A 70 2.61 -10.04 16.60
N LEU A 71 2.96 -9.15 15.67
CA LEU A 71 4.19 -9.19 14.88
C LEU A 71 5.06 -7.97 15.19
N SER A 72 6.36 -8.22 15.36
CA SER A 72 7.35 -7.19 15.69
C SER A 72 8.02 -6.55 14.47
N ASP A 73 7.47 -6.73 13.27
CA ASP A 73 8.02 -6.18 12.04
C ASP A 73 7.61 -4.70 11.87
N PRO A 74 8.56 -3.76 11.84
CA PRO A 74 8.27 -2.34 11.63
C PRO A 74 7.53 -2.06 10.30
N GLY A 75 7.71 -2.88 9.29
CA GLY A 75 7.03 -2.76 8.00
C GLY A 75 5.52 -2.88 8.13
N ILE A 76 5.04 -3.66 9.11
CA ILE A 76 3.61 -3.86 9.37
C ILE A 76 2.98 -2.60 9.96
N LEU A 77 3.67 -1.93 10.88
CA LEU A 77 3.24 -0.64 11.42
C LEU A 77 3.19 0.42 10.31
N LEU A 78 4.23 0.48 9.47
CA LEU A 78 4.30 1.44 8.37
C LEU A 78 3.18 1.22 7.34
N SER A 79 2.86 -0.02 7.00
CA SER A 79 1.75 -0.33 6.09
C SER A 79 0.39 0.00 6.70
N ALA A 80 0.19 -0.27 8.00
CA ALA A 80 -1.02 0.14 8.72
C ALA A 80 -1.13 1.66 8.82
N GLN A 81 -0.02 2.36 9.10
CA GLN A 81 0.04 3.83 9.14
C GLN A 81 -0.33 4.44 7.77
N HIS A 82 0.18 3.86 6.68
CA HIS A 82 -0.19 4.29 5.33
C HIS A 82 -1.69 4.10 5.06
N ALA A 83 -2.21 2.91 5.37
CA ALA A 83 -3.62 2.56 5.14
C ALA A 83 -4.59 3.46 5.94
N LEU A 84 -4.22 3.82 7.18
CA LEU A 84 -5.05 4.62 8.07
C LEU A 84 -4.82 6.12 7.94
N ALA A 85 -3.85 6.59 7.16
CA ALA A 85 -3.61 8.02 7.00
C ALA A 85 -4.93 8.77 6.66
N PRO A 86 -5.21 9.92 7.28
CA PRO A 86 -4.35 10.77 8.11
C PRO A 86 -4.35 10.47 9.62
N VAL A 87 -4.92 9.34 10.07
CA VAL A 87 -4.83 8.89 11.47
C VAL A 87 -3.36 8.61 11.82
N LEU A 88 -2.86 9.15 12.93
CA LEU A 88 -1.51 8.87 13.40
C LEU A 88 -1.51 7.65 14.33
N LEU A 89 -0.74 6.64 13.98
CA LEU A 89 -0.51 5.47 14.84
C LEU A 89 0.77 5.64 15.66
N VAL A 90 0.70 5.33 16.94
CA VAL A 90 1.85 5.37 17.85
C VAL A 90 2.03 3.98 18.48
N ASP A 91 3.18 3.39 18.23
CA ASP A 91 3.46 2.02 18.66
C ASP A 91 3.52 1.91 20.20
N ASN A 92 2.88 0.86 20.72
CA ASN A 92 2.89 0.48 22.14
C ASN A 92 2.52 1.59 23.15
N VAL A 93 1.81 2.63 22.72
CA VAL A 93 1.34 3.70 23.62
C VAL A 93 -0.17 3.60 23.80
N PRO A 94 -0.69 3.51 25.03
CA PRO A 94 -2.11 3.41 25.30
C PRO A 94 -2.79 4.79 25.19
N TYR A 95 -3.12 5.17 23.97
CA TYR A 95 -4.01 6.29 23.71
C TYR A 95 -5.46 5.94 24.05
N ARG A 96 -6.37 6.92 24.01
CA ARG A 96 -7.81 6.70 24.21
C ARG A 96 -8.35 5.58 23.33
N PHE A 97 -7.90 5.53 22.09
CA PHE A 97 -8.16 4.43 21.17
C PHE A 97 -6.85 3.73 20.83
N VAL A 98 -6.94 2.42 20.67
CA VAL A 98 -5.82 1.55 20.29
C VAL A 98 -6.26 0.63 19.17
N VAL A 99 -5.54 0.68 18.08
CA VAL A 99 -5.74 -0.19 16.91
C VAL A 99 -4.98 -1.48 17.13
N GLY A 100 -5.68 -2.61 17.05
CA GLY A 100 -5.08 -3.93 17.00
C GLY A 100 -4.96 -4.43 15.56
N ASN A 101 -3.79 -4.96 15.22
CA ASN A 101 -3.50 -5.57 13.94
C ASN A 101 -2.87 -6.94 14.15
N PHE A 102 -3.67 -7.99 14.09
CA PHE A 102 -3.28 -9.35 14.43
C PHE A 102 -3.25 -10.25 13.21
N SER A 103 -2.21 -11.07 13.12
CA SER A 103 -2.03 -12.07 12.06
C SER A 103 -2.77 -13.38 12.34
N LYS A 104 -3.06 -13.64 13.63
CA LYS A 104 -3.71 -14.87 14.10
C LYS A 104 -5.00 -14.55 14.83
N PRO A 105 -5.99 -15.43 14.76
CA PRO A 105 -7.19 -15.28 15.58
C PRO A 105 -6.84 -15.40 17.08
N LEU A 106 -7.29 -14.43 17.85
CA LEU A 106 -7.10 -14.34 19.30
C LEU A 106 -8.44 -14.08 19.97
N ASP A 107 -8.56 -14.38 21.25
CA ASP A 107 -9.61 -13.79 22.06
C ASP A 107 -9.25 -12.32 22.35
N TYR A 108 -9.76 -11.43 21.51
CA TYR A 108 -9.45 -10.00 21.58
C TYR A 108 -9.95 -9.36 22.88
N SER A 109 -11.01 -9.91 23.49
CA SER A 109 -11.55 -9.41 24.76
C SER A 109 -10.62 -9.74 25.92
N GLU A 110 -10.10 -10.94 25.96
CA GLU A 110 -9.13 -11.39 26.96
C GLU A 110 -7.80 -10.67 26.77
N PHE A 111 -7.33 -10.59 25.51
CA PHE A 111 -6.11 -9.87 25.14
C PHE A 111 -6.15 -8.39 25.56
N GLY A 112 -7.28 -7.73 25.36
CA GLY A 112 -7.50 -6.34 25.76
C GLY A 112 -7.49 -6.19 27.27
N ARG A 113 -8.26 -7.02 28.00
CA ARG A 113 -8.34 -6.98 29.47
C ARG A 113 -6.97 -7.13 30.13
N ALA A 114 -6.11 -8.00 29.63
CA ALA A 114 -4.74 -8.16 30.14
C ALA A 114 -3.88 -6.90 30.00
N ARG A 115 -4.32 -5.90 29.23
CA ARG A 115 -3.63 -4.64 28.95
C ARG A 115 -4.40 -3.39 29.39
N ASN A 116 -5.43 -3.55 30.20
CA ASN A 116 -6.37 -2.50 30.59
C ASN A 116 -7.04 -1.82 29.37
N LEU A 117 -7.39 -2.62 28.38
CA LEU A 117 -8.10 -2.18 27.20
C LEU A 117 -9.46 -2.90 27.10
N VAL A 118 -10.46 -2.18 26.65
CA VAL A 118 -11.80 -2.71 26.38
C VAL A 118 -11.97 -2.82 24.86
N LEU A 119 -12.35 -4.00 24.38
CA LEU A 119 -12.68 -4.18 22.97
C LEU A 119 -13.91 -3.34 22.62
N VAL A 120 -13.76 -2.41 21.71
CA VAL A 120 -14.87 -1.60 21.17
C VAL A 120 -15.51 -2.30 20.00
N LYS A 121 -14.67 -2.79 19.06
CA LYS A 121 -15.17 -3.43 17.84
C LYS A 121 -14.11 -4.34 17.21
N ASP A 122 -14.56 -5.46 16.72
CA ASP A 122 -13.82 -6.34 15.83
C ASP A 122 -14.32 -6.11 14.40
N PHE A 123 -13.41 -5.75 13.49
CA PHE A 123 -13.71 -5.51 12.07
C PHE A 123 -13.51 -6.76 11.22
N GLY A 124 -13.08 -7.85 11.81
CA GLY A 124 -12.64 -9.05 11.11
C GLY A 124 -11.21 -8.96 10.61
N ASN A 125 -10.72 -10.05 10.04
CA ASN A 125 -9.36 -10.14 9.46
C ASN A 125 -8.23 -9.68 10.40
N GLY A 126 -8.42 -9.81 11.73
CA GLY A 126 -7.44 -9.41 12.73
C GLY A 126 -7.33 -7.91 12.99
N VAL A 127 -8.25 -7.11 12.48
CA VAL A 127 -8.32 -5.66 12.74
C VAL A 127 -9.33 -5.38 13.84
N THR A 128 -8.88 -4.74 14.91
CA THR A 128 -9.72 -4.46 16.08
C THR A 128 -9.52 -3.03 16.56
N LEU A 129 -10.51 -2.50 17.24
CA LEU A 129 -10.44 -1.23 17.94
C LEU A 129 -10.68 -1.47 19.42
N PHE A 130 -9.74 -1.01 20.22
CA PHE A 130 -9.85 -0.98 21.65
C PHE A 130 -9.98 0.45 22.17
N ARG A 131 -10.51 0.57 23.36
CA ARG A 131 -10.50 1.80 24.16
C ARG A 131 -9.76 1.52 25.46
N LYS A 132 -8.99 2.49 25.96
CA LYS A 132 -8.39 2.40 27.28
C LYS A 132 -9.50 2.24 28.32
N ALA A 133 -9.37 1.31 29.25
CA ALA A 133 -10.23 1.22 30.40
C ALA A 133 -9.99 2.45 31.29
N ASP A 134 -11.06 3.05 31.75
CA ASP A 134 -11.03 4.19 32.70
C ASP A 134 -10.56 3.74 34.08
#